data_545e530481388b44100a27fd7fdfcd9e
#
_entry.id   545e530481388b44100a27fd7fdfcd9e
#
_cell.length_a   1.000
_cell.length_b   1.000
_cell.length_c   1.000
_cell.angle_alpha   90.00
_cell.angle_beta   90.00
_cell.angle_gamma   90.00
#
_symmetry.space_group_name_H-M   'P 1'
#
loop_
_entity.id
_entity.type
_entity.pdbx_description
1 polymer ?
#
loop_
_entity_poly.entity_id
_entity_poly.type
_entity_poly.pdbx_seq_one_letter_code
_entity_poly.pdbx_strand_id
1 'polypeptide(L)'
;MTVRRTIPSRARSLVGAWCFLDHYGPDDVAATGGMAVPRHPHTALATVSWLFTGEIEHRDSTGAHAMVRPGELNLMTAGRGVSHSEFSTPSTTVLHGVQLWFALPGHAVDSDPAFDHHVPEPTYVPGGIARVFLGELFDVRSPVVTHGALTGAEI
;
A
#
# COMPACT_ATOMS: atom_id res chain seq x y z
N MET A 1 6.79 10.51 13.46
CA MET A 1 7.29 9.50 12.48
C MET A 1 7.98 10.20 11.32
N THR A 2 9.18 9.76 10.94
CA THR A 2 9.91 10.32 9.78
C THR A 2 9.43 9.68 8.49
N VAL A 3 9.07 10.50 7.51
CA VAL A 3 8.61 10.05 6.18
C VAL A 3 9.56 10.57 5.11
N ARG A 4 9.97 9.68 4.20
CA ARG A 4 10.83 9.98 3.05
C ARG A 4 10.04 9.77 1.76
N ARG A 5 9.65 10.88 1.11
CA ARG A 5 8.93 10.82 -0.16
C ARG A 5 9.86 10.60 -1.33
N THR A 6 9.62 9.55 -2.12
CA THR A 6 10.36 9.24 -3.34
C THR A 6 9.65 9.81 -4.57
N ILE A 7 8.34 9.61 -4.68
CA ILE A 7 7.48 10.18 -5.71
C ILE A 7 6.19 10.73 -5.06
N PRO A 8 5.63 11.85 -5.57
CA PRO A 8 6.20 12.71 -6.61
C PRO A 8 7.43 13.50 -6.14
N SER A 9 8.35 13.74 -7.04
CA SER A 9 9.50 14.64 -6.83
C SER A 9 9.60 15.64 -8.00
N ARG A 10 10.47 16.64 -7.87
CA ARG A 10 10.71 17.61 -8.97
C ARG A 10 11.20 16.93 -10.25
N ALA A 11 11.98 15.86 -10.13
CA ALA A 11 12.56 15.15 -11.26
C ALA A 11 11.61 14.10 -11.85
N ARG A 12 10.65 13.59 -11.05
CA ARG A 12 9.77 12.51 -11.48
C ARG A 12 8.46 12.52 -10.71
N SER A 13 7.37 12.67 -11.42
CA SER A 13 6.02 12.68 -10.86
C SER A 13 5.39 11.28 -10.86
N LEU A 14 5.73 10.46 -11.87
CA LEU A 14 5.13 9.15 -12.11
C LEU A 14 6.19 8.11 -12.47
N VAL A 15 5.94 6.85 -12.11
CA VAL A 15 6.64 5.67 -12.63
C VAL A 15 5.54 4.70 -13.11
N GLY A 16 5.27 4.67 -14.44
CA GLY A 16 4.05 4.04 -14.94
C GLY A 16 2.81 4.67 -14.29
N ALA A 17 1.94 3.86 -13.71
CA ALA A 17 0.78 4.32 -12.97
C ALA A 17 1.09 4.75 -11.52
N TRP A 18 2.26 4.39 -10.97
CA TRP A 18 2.66 4.77 -9.62
C TRP A 18 2.87 6.27 -9.52
N CYS A 19 2.08 6.93 -8.67
CA CYS A 19 2.07 8.39 -8.51
C CYS A 19 2.50 8.86 -7.12
N PHE A 20 2.69 7.93 -6.18
CA PHE A 20 3.08 8.25 -4.81
C PHE A 20 3.86 7.11 -4.19
N LEU A 21 4.94 7.42 -3.49
CA LEU A 21 5.70 6.50 -2.66
C LEU A 21 6.28 7.26 -1.47
N ASP A 22 5.78 6.95 -0.30
CA ASP A 22 6.33 7.37 0.98
C ASP A 22 6.91 6.15 1.70
N HIS A 23 8.17 6.23 2.05
CA HIS A 23 8.86 5.29 2.93
C HIS A 23 8.91 5.87 4.33
N TYR A 24 8.42 5.18 5.30
CA TYR A 24 8.41 5.59 6.71
C TYR A 24 9.09 4.58 7.61
N GLY A 25 9.71 5.08 8.65
CA GLY A 25 10.44 4.29 9.63
C GLY A 25 11.83 3.81 9.13
N PRO A 26 12.43 2.82 9.86
CA PRO A 26 11.92 2.27 11.11
C PRO A 26 11.84 3.33 12.21
N ASP A 27 10.70 3.40 12.88
CA ASP A 27 10.44 4.38 13.95
C ASP A 27 10.03 3.66 15.25
N ASP A 28 10.56 4.12 16.37
CA ASP A 28 10.08 3.75 17.70
C ASP A 28 8.72 4.42 17.95
N VAL A 29 7.67 3.60 18.05
CA VAL A 29 6.29 4.07 18.22
C VAL A 29 6.10 4.76 19.57
N ALA A 30 6.80 4.33 20.62
CA ALA A 30 6.74 4.98 21.93
C ALA A 30 7.26 6.42 21.89
N ALA A 31 8.27 6.68 21.05
CA ALA A 31 8.86 8.00 20.88
C ALA A 31 8.08 8.90 19.90
N THR A 32 7.48 8.33 18.86
CA THR A 32 6.88 9.09 17.75
C THR A 32 5.35 9.11 17.74
N GLY A 33 4.69 8.25 18.53
CA GLY A 33 3.25 8.03 18.49
C GLY A 33 2.79 7.11 17.35
N GLY A 34 3.71 6.61 16.52
CA GLY A 34 3.41 5.73 15.39
C GLY A 34 2.62 6.42 14.27
N MET A 35 1.83 5.62 13.55
CA MET A 35 0.91 6.12 12.53
C MET A 35 -0.43 6.50 13.18
N ALA A 36 -0.89 7.71 12.90
CA ALA A 36 -2.20 8.20 13.33
C ALA A 36 -2.76 9.08 12.20
N VAL A 37 -3.35 8.42 11.21
CA VAL A 37 -3.96 9.08 10.05
C VAL A 37 -5.48 9.02 10.19
N PRO A 38 -6.11 10.13 10.58
CA PRO A 38 -7.56 10.20 10.74
C PRO A 38 -8.28 10.07 9.39
N ARG A 39 -9.58 9.89 9.44
CA ARG A 39 -10.42 9.68 8.24
C ARG A 39 -10.24 10.79 7.22
N HIS A 40 -9.89 10.41 6.00
CA HIS A 40 -9.72 11.29 4.85
C HIS A 40 -10.14 10.58 3.56
N PRO A 41 -10.53 11.30 2.50
CA PRO A 41 -11.03 10.72 1.26
C PRO A 41 -9.94 10.53 0.20
N HIS A 42 -10.20 9.56 -0.70
CA HIS A 42 -9.49 9.37 -1.96
C HIS A 42 -10.48 9.16 -3.10
N THR A 43 -10.09 9.56 -4.32
CA THR A 43 -10.81 9.33 -5.57
C THR A 43 -9.83 9.02 -6.69
N ALA A 44 -10.26 8.25 -7.69
CA ALA A 44 -9.53 8.00 -8.96
C ALA A 44 -8.12 7.38 -8.80
N LEU A 45 -7.82 6.79 -7.67
CA LEU A 45 -6.56 6.11 -7.38
C LEU A 45 -6.79 4.85 -6.56
N ALA A 46 -5.73 4.07 -6.39
CA ALA A 46 -5.69 3.02 -5.39
C ALA A 46 -4.48 3.22 -4.48
N THR A 47 -4.62 2.80 -3.22
CA THR A 47 -3.56 2.85 -2.20
C THR A 47 -3.09 1.47 -1.85
N VAL A 48 -1.79 1.30 -1.72
CA VAL A 48 -1.13 0.08 -1.25
C VAL A 48 -0.41 0.39 0.04
N SER A 49 -0.74 -0.34 1.10
CA SER A 49 0.03 -0.34 2.34
C SER A 49 0.84 -1.63 2.38
N TRP A 50 2.16 -1.51 2.53
CA TRP A 50 3.10 -2.62 2.63
C TRP A 50 4.05 -2.40 3.79
N LEU A 51 4.00 -3.29 4.78
CA LEU A 51 4.83 -3.20 5.96
C LEU A 51 6.04 -4.14 5.90
N PHE A 52 7.15 -3.69 6.47
CA PHE A 52 8.32 -4.51 6.81
C PHE A 52 8.31 -4.89 8.30
N THR A 53 7.75 -4.01 9.16
CA THR A 53 7.65 -4.24 10.61
C THR A 53 6.46 -3.46 11.17
N GLY A 54 5.82 -4.01 12.20
CA GLY A 54 4.70 -3.41 12.88
C GLY A 54 3.35 -3.87 12.34
N GLU A 55 2.29 -3.24 12.82
CA GLU A 55 0.91 -3.52 12.41
C GLU A 55 0.11 -2.22 12.42
N ILE A 56 -0.72 -2.05 11.39
CA ILE A 56 -1.62 -0.91 11.22
C ILE A 56 -3.05 -1.43 11.10
N GLU A 57 -3.98 -0.79 11.79
CA GLU A 57 -5.40 -0.98 11.60
C GLU A 57 -5.92 -0.06 10.51
N HIS A 58 -6.47 -0.63 9.44
CA HIS A 58 -7.18 0.07 8.35
C HIS A 58 -8.69 -0.05 8.54
N ARG A 59 -9.40 1.07 8.40
CA ARG A 59 -10.87 1.13 8.34
C ARG A 59 -11.31 2.05 7.24
N ASP A 60 -12.32 1.64 6.43
CA ASP A 60 -12.81 2.47 5.35
C ASP A 60 -14.35 2.52 5.23
N SER A 61 -14.83 3.36 4.31
CA SER A 61 -16.25 3.58 4.09
C SER A 61 -16.95 2.48 3.28
N THR A 62 -16.23 1.49 2.75
CA THR A 62 -16.83 0.28 2.17
C THR A 62 -17.27 -0.70 3.25
N GLY A 63 -16.81 -0.49 4.48
CA GLY A 63 -16.99 -1.39 5.62
C GLY A 63 -15.79 -2.29 5.85
N ALA A 64 -14.72 -2.15 5.07
CA ALA A 64 -13.50 -2.90 5.32
C ALA A 64 -12.87 -2.49 6.65
N HIS A 65 -12.47 -3.50 7.42
CA HIS A 65 -11.73 -3.40 8.65
C HIS A 65 -10.66 -4.49 8.63
N ALA A 66 -9.43 -4.11 8.38
CA ALA A 66 -8.33 -5.04 8.16
C ALA A 66 -7.06 -4.61 8.91
N MET A 67 -6.23 -5.61 9.25
CA MET A 67 -4.88 -5.36 9.75
C MET A 67 -3.91 -5.38 8.56
N VAL A 68 -3.04 -4.40 8.49
CA VAL A 68 -1.88 -4.39 7.61
C VAL A 68 -0.72 -4.99 8.38
N ARG A 69 -0.14 -6.08 7.87
CA ARG A 69 0.97 -6.80 8.48
C ARG A 69 2.16 -6.93 7.54
N PRO A 70 3.36 -7.19 8.07
CA PRO A 70 4.55 -7.39 7.25
C PRO A 70 4.37 -8.50 6.21
N GLY A 71 4.73 -8.19 4.96
CA GLY A 71 4.64 -9.14 3.85
C GLY A 71 3.22 -9.42 3.34
N GLU A 72 2.21 -8.66 3.79
CA GLU A 72 0.82 -8.77 3.34
C GLU A 72 0.42 -7.51 2.56
N LEU A 73 -0.27 -7.68 1.44
CA LEU A 73 -0.85 -6.59 0.67
C LEU A 73 -2.20 -6.20 1.24
N ASN A 74 -2.38 -4.92 1.51
CA ASN A 74 -3.70 -4.30 1.59
C ASN A 74 -3.82 -3.27 0.46
N LEU A 75 -4.77 -3.50 -0.44
CA LEU A 75 -5.07 -2.64 -1.57
C LEU A 75 -6.46 -2.05 -1.41
N MET A 76 -6.54 -0.72 -1.28
CA MET A 76 -7.80 0.00 -1.29
C MET A 76 -7.95 0.71 -2.64
N THR A 77 -8.89 0.28 -3.46
CA THR A 77 -9.27 0.95 -4.72
C THR A 77 -10.33 1.99 -4.42
N ALA A 78 -10.00 3.25 -4.64
CA ALA A 78 -10.91 4.35 -4.31
C ALA A 78 -12.03 4.53 -5.32
N GLY A 79 -11.75 4.30 -6.61
CA GLY A 79 -12.75 4.51 -7.66
C GLY A 79 -13.41 5.89 -7.57
N ARG A 80 -14.73 5.94 -7.57
CA ARG A 80 -15.52 7.18 -7.43
C ARG A 80 -15.40 7.86 -6.06
N GLY A 81 -14.91 7.15 -5.04
CA GLY A 81 -14.63 7.73 -3.73
C GLY A 81 -14.68 6.73 -2.58
N VAL A 82 -13.69 6.81 -1.71
CA VAL A 82 -13.61 6.09 -0.45
C VAL A 82 -13.02 7.01 0.60
N SER A 83 -13.41 6.83 1.85
CA SER A 83 -12.83 7.53 2.99
C SER A 83 -12.27 6.51 3.96
N HIS A 84 -11.01 6.65 4.36
CA HIS A 84 -10.36 5.68 5.25
C HIS A 84 -9.52 6.34 6.36
N SER A 85 -9.10 5.50 7.30
CA SER A 85 -8.19 5.86 8.39
C SER A 85 -7.21 4.73 8.64
N GLU A 86 -5.99 5.08 9.09
CA GLU A 86 -4.92 4.13 9.39
C GLU A 86 -4.26 4.49 10.72
N PHE A 87 -4.21 3.54 11.65
CA PHE A 87 -3.60 3.73 12.97
C PHE A 87 -2.69 2.55 13.31
N SER A 88 -1.51 2.84 13.89
CA SER A 88 -0.71 1.79 14.52
C SER A 88 -1.49 1.11 15.62
N THR A 89 -1.40 -0.23 15.69
CA THR A 89 -2.03 -0.97 16.78
C THR A 89 -1.29 -0.76 18.11
N PRO A 90 -1.95 -0.94 19.25
CA PRO A 90 -1.29 -0.81 20.56
C PRO A 90 -0.12 -1.78 20.78
N SER A 91 -0.06 -2.87 20.03
CA SER A 91 1.04 -3.86 20.09
C SER A 91 2.25 -3.48 19.25
N THR A 92 2.12 -2.48 18.37
CA THR A 92 3.21 -2.04 17.49
C THR A 92 4.23 -1.23 18.28
N THR A 93 5.46 -1.74 18.41
CA THR A 93 6.58 -1.06 19.06
C THR A 93 7.50 -0.37 18.06
N VAL A 94 7.68 -0.98 16.89
CA VAL A 94 8.44 -0.42 15.76
C VAL A 94 7.54 -0.42 14.53
N LEU A 95 7.47 0.70 13.82
CA LEU A 95 6.75 0.82 12.56
C LEU A 95 7.72 1.10 11.42
N HIS A 96 7.66 0.26 10.38
CA HIS A 96 8.47 0.40 9.17
C HIS A 96 7.71 -0.11 7.95
N GLY A 97 7.58 0.71 6.92
CA GLY A 97 6.84 0.32 5.71
C GLY A 97 6.89 1.36 4.61
N VAL A 98 6.10 1.09 3.59
CA VAL A 98 5.86 2.00 2.48
C VAL A 98 4.35 2.17 2.23
N GLN A 99 3.97 3.40 1.90
CA GLN A 99 2.68 3.74 1.35
C GLN A 99 2.86 4.08 -0.12
N LEU A 100 2.14 3.37 -0.99
CA LEU A 100 2.19 3.62 -2.42
C LEU A 100 0.78 3.94 -2.94
N TRP A 101 0.70 4.80 -3.95
CA TRP A 101 -0.53 5.01 -4.69
C TRP A 101 -0.29 4.85 -6.18
N PHE A 102 -1.28 4.32 -6.88
CA PHE A 102 -1.29 4.34 -8.33
C PHE A 102 -2.60 4.94 -8.86
N ALA A 103 -2.48 5.70 -9.95
CA ALA A 103 -3.61 6.32 -10.61
C ALA A 103 -4.44 5.26 -11.34
N LEU A 104 -5.75 5.33 -11.23
CA LEU A 104 -6.66 4.50 -12.02
C LEU A 104 -6.71 5.01 -13.47
N PRO A 105 -6.81 4.11 -14.46
CA PRO A 105 -7.03 4.51 -15.84
C PRO A 105 -8.42 5.15 -16.01
N GLY A 106 -8.60 6.00 -17.01
CA GLY A 106 -9.82 6.79 -17.19
C GLY A 106 -11.13 6.01 -17.19
N HIS A 107 -11.12 4.76 -17.64
CA HIS A 107 -12.30 3.88 -17.62
C HIS A 107 -12.67 3.35 -16.23
N ALA A 108 -11.79 3.51 -15.24
CA ALA A 108 -11.97 2.98 -13.88
C ALA A 108 -12.05 4.06 -12.80
N VAL A 109 -11.91 5.35 -13.13
CA VAL A 109 -11.96 6.44 -12.15
C VAL A 109 -13.30 6.52 -11.41
N ASP A 110 -14.39 6.09 -12.05
CA ASP A 110 -15.75 6.07 -11.50
C ASP A 110 -16.19 4.66 -11.05
N SER A 111 -15.26 3.68 -10.99
CA SER A 111 -15.57 2.33 -10.48
C SER A 111 -16.07 2.37 -9.04
N ASP A 112 -16.73 1.31 -8.62
CA ASP A 112 -17.04 1.13 -7.20
C ASP A 112 -15.78 1.01 -6.38
N PRO A 113 -15.71 1.59 -5.17
CA PRO A 113 -14.60 1.38 -4.27
C PRO A 113 -14.53 -0.07 -3.81
N ALA A 114 -13.31 -0.58 -3.63
CA ALA A 114 -13.06 -1.96 -3.22
C ALA A 114 -11.86 -2.06 -2.28
N PHE A 115 -11.80 -3.16 -1.54
CA PHE A 115 -10.68 -3.49 -0.68
C PHE A 115 -10.27 -4.94 -0.90
N ASP A 116 -8.98 -5.16 -1.20
CA ASP A 116 -8.38 -6.46 -1.40
C ASP A 116 -7.27 -6.69 -0.37
N HIS A 117 -7.22 -7.90 0.18
CA HIS A 117 -6.14 -8.39 1.02
C HIS A 117 -5.53 -9.63 0.39
N HIS A 118 -4.20 -9.69 0.34
CA HIS A 118 -3.48 -10.83 -0.22
C HIS A 118 -2.14 -11.05 0.46
N VAL A 119 -1.82 -12.30 0.73
CA VAL A 119 -0.52 -12.72 1.26
C VAL A 119 0.25 -13.41 0.13
N PRO A 120 1.20 -12.71 -0.52
CA PRO A 120 1.98 -13.30 -1.61
C PRO A 120 2.98 -14.32 -1.09
N GLU A 121 3.04 -15.49 -1.75
CA GLU A 121 4.02 -16.51 -1.45
C GLU A 121 5.45 -16.02 -1.76
N PRO A 122 6.41 -16.25 -0.86
CA PRO A 122 7.79 -15.92 -1.13
C PRO A 122 8.37 -16.81 -2.24
N THR A 123 9.00 -16.20 -3.23
CA THR A 123 9.63 -16.88 -4.36
C THR A 123 11.13 -16.66 -4.33
N TYR A 124 11.91 -17.75 -4.42
CA TYR A 124 13.37 -17.64 -4.49
C TYR A 124 13.79 -17.19 -5.89
N VAL A 125 14.59 -16.13 -5.92
CA VAL A 125 15.13 -15.52 -7.15
C VAL A 125 16.65 -15.38 -7.03
N PRO A 126 17.39 -15.20 -8.12
CA PRO A 126 18.82 -14.94 -8.05
C PRO A 126 19.11 -13.71 -7.17
N GLY A 127 19.77 -13.94 -6.03
CA GLY A 127 20.18 -12.89 -5.11
C GLY A 127 19.21 -12.60 -3.95
N GLY A 128 18.04 -13.26 -3.87
CA GLY A 128 17.12 -12.99 -2.78
C GLY A 128 15.80 -13.77 -2.80
N ILE A 129 14.81 -13.17 -2.15
CA ILE A 129 13.43 -13.66 -2.10
C ILE A 129 12.53 -12.54 -2.59
N ALA A 130 11.67 -12.83 -3.56
CA ALA A 130 10.67 -11.90 -4.05
C ALA A 130 9.27 -12.24 -3.49
N ARG A 131 8.49 -11.22 -3.19
CA ARG A 131 7.05 -11.29 -2.93
C ARG A 131 6.31 -10.40 -3.92
N VAL A 132 5.70 -11.02 -4.94
CA VAL A 132 4.97 -10.29 -5.98
C VAL A 132 3.55 -10.05 -5.50
N PHE A 133 3.28 -8.83 -5.03
CA PHE A 133 1.98 -8.50 -4.46
C PHE A 133 0.99 -7.93 -5.49
N LEU A 134 1.46 -7.37 -6.63
CA LEU A 134 0.62 -6.92 -7.75
C LEU A 134 1.26 -7.23 -9.09
N GLY A 135 0.43 -7.58 -10.07
CA GLY A 135 0.87 -7.86 -11.44
C GLY A 135 1.68 -9.15 -11.55
N GLU A 136 2.73 -9.13 -12.36
CA GLU A 136 3.56 -10.30 -12.64
C GLU A 136 5.04 -9.94 -12.67
N LEU A 137 5.87 -10.79 -12.04
CA LEU A 137 7.33 -10.69 -12.04
C LEU A 137 7.92 -12.07 -11.74
N PHE A 138 9.06 -12.45 -12.36
CA PHE A 138 9.74 -13.73 -12.14
C PHE A 138 8.82 -14.95 -12.34
N ASP A 139 7.96 -14.92 -13.36
CA ASP A 139 6.95 -15.97 -13.66
C ASP A 139 5.93 -16.20 -12.53
N VAL A 140 5.87 -15.29 -11.56
CA VAL A 140 4.88 -15.29 -10.48
C VAL A 140 3.86 -14.18 -10.72
N ARG A 141 2.58 -14.54 -10.66
CA ARG A 141 1.46 -13.62 -10.84
C ARG A 141 0.66 -13.48 -9.56
N SER A 142 0.44 -12.24 -9.14
CA SER A 142 -0.54 -11.93 -8.09
C SER A 142 -1.97 -12.23 -8.57
N PRO A 143 -2.82 -12.83 -7.73
CA PRO A 143 -4.24 -13.02 -8.06
C PRO A 143 -5.05 -11.72 -7.95
N VAL A 144 -4.49 -10.66 -7.36
CA VAL A 144 -5.18 -9.39 -7.14
C VAL A 144 -5.36 -8.65 -8.47
N VAL A 145 -6.61 -8.32 -8.76
CA VAL A 145 -6.98 -7.67 -10.03
C VAL A 145 -6.78 -6.16 -9.91
N THR A 146 -6.07 -5.61 -10.88
CA THR A 146 -5.90 -4.16 -11.04
C THR A 146 -6.54 -3.70 -12.35
N HIS A 147 -7.01 -2.44 -12.40
CA HIS A 147 -7.66 -1.89 -13.59
C HIS A 147 -6.69 -1.53 -14.73
N GLY A 148 -5.40 -1.68 -14.52
CA GLY A 148 -4.34 -1.41 -15.50
C GLY A 148 -3.11 -2.27 -15.24
N ALA A 149 -2.25 -2.37 -16.22
CA ALA A 149 -1.00 -3.13 -16.09
C ALA A 149 -0.03 -2.36 -15.16
N LEU A 150 0.33 -2.99 -14.06
CA LEU A 150 1.38 -2.53 -13.14
C LEU A 150 1.98 -3.71 -12.40
N THR A 151 3.17 -3.53 -11.87
CA THR A 151 3.85 -4.54 -11.04
C THR A 151 4.25 -3.93 -9.72
N GLY A 152 4.03 -4.69 -8.63
CA GLY A 152 4.50 -4.38 -7.29
C GLY A 152 5.10 -5.63 -6.65
N ALA A 153 6.33 -5.51 -6.18
CA ALA A 153 7.05 -6.58 -5.52
C ALA A 153 8.02 -6.04 -4.46
N GLU A 154 8.22 -6.83 -3.40
CA GLU A 154 9.36 -6.72 -2.49
C GLU A 154 10.43 -7.74 -2.93
N ILE A 155 11.71 -7.34 -2.93
CA ILE A 155 12.86 -8.19 -3.28
C ILE A 155 13.95 -8.02 -2.22
#